data_d2afc4489015fb6d146466d93a0e1b35
#
_entry.id   d2afc4489015fb6d146466d93a0e1b35
#
_cell.length_a   1.000
_cell.length_b   1.000
_cell.length_c   1.000
_cell.angle_alpha   90.00
_cell.angle_beta   90.00
_cell.angle_gamma   90.00
#
_symmetry.space_group_name_H-M   'P 1'
#
loop_
_entity.id
_entity.type
_entity.pdbx_description
1 polymer ?
#
loop_
_entity_poly.entity_id
_entity_poly.type
_entity_poly.pdbx_seq_one_letter_code
_entity_poly.pdbx_strand_id
1 'polypeptide(L)'
;MGIRKYKPTTPGRRGASVADFVEVTRSTPEKSLVRPLHSKGGRNNAGRVTVRHQGGGHKRAYRVIDFRRHDKDGVPAKVAHIEYDPNRTARIALLHYADGEKRYILAPRNLQQGDRVENGPGADIKPGNNLALRNIPVGTTLHAIELRPGGGAKFARSAGASVQLLAKEGSMAHLRMPSGEIRLVDVRCRATVGEVGNAEQSNINWGKAGRKRWLGVRPTVRGVVMNPVDHPHGGGEGRTSGGRHPVSPWGKKEGRTRSPKKASNKYIVRRRKTNKKR
;
A
#
# COMPACT_ATOMS: atom_id res chain seq x y z
N MET A 1 -9.56 12.80 -10.68
CA MET A 1 -8.80 13.12 -9.45
C MET A 1 -7.93 14.31 -9.71
N GLY A 2 -7.95 15.27 -8.79
CA GLY A 2 -7.15 16.48 -8.90
C GLY A 2 -6.27 16.70 -7.67
N ILE A 3 -5.17 17.40 -7.88
CA ILE A 3 -4.32 17.91 -6.81
C ILE A 3 -4.54 19.41 -6.72
N ARG A 4 -5.00 19.89 -5.58
CA ARG A 4 -5.13 21.32 -5.28
C ARG A 4 -3.81 21.84 -4.71
N LYS A 5 -3.22 22.83 -5.36
CA LYS A 5 -2.07 23.59 -4.86
C LYS A 5 -2.55 24.73 -3.96
N TYR A 6 -1.83 24.99 -2.88
CA TYR A 6 -2.07 26.17 -2.04
C TYR A 6 -1.48 27.44 -2.66
N LYS A 7 -2.08 28.59 -2.36
CA LYS A 7 -1.49 29.89 -2.66
C LYS A 7 -0.19 30.06 -1.84
N PRO A 8 0.87 30.66 -2.39
CA PRO A 8 2.19 30.77 -1.75
C PRO A 8 2.24 31.89 -0.70
N THR A 9 1.33 31.87 0.27
CA THR A 9 1.20 32.90 1.31
C THR A 9 2.23 32.78 2.43
N THR A 10 2.81 31.59 2.61
CA THR A 10 3.85 31.33 3.64
C THR A 10 4.86 30.32 3.08
N PRO A 11 6.11 30.24 3.65
CA PRO A 11 7.11 29.26 3.22
C PRO A 11 6.59 27.82 3.21
N GLY A 12 5.80 27.41 4.20
CA GLY A 12 5.21 26.08 4.28
C GLY A 12 4.08 25.80 3.29
N ARG A 13 3.43 26.85 2.76
CA ARG A 13 2.38 26.73 1.75
C ARG A 13 2.88 26.84 0.32
N ARG A 14 4.01 27.51 0.10
CA ARG A 14 4.56 27.77 -1.25
C ARG A 14 4.63 26.53 -2.14
N GLY A 15 5.08 25.41 -1.63
CA GLY A 15 5.18 24.14 -2.37
C GLY A 15 4.12 23.11 -1.96
N ALA A 16 3.18 23.46 -1.08
CA ALA A 16 2.24 22.50 -0.53
C ALA A 16 1.09 22.19 -1.47
N SER A 17 0.71 20.92 -1.52
CA SER A 17 -0.49 20.48 -2.22
C SER A 17 -1.28 19.46 -1.41
N VAL A 18 -2.52 19.23 -1.78
CA VAL A 18 -3.43 18.24 -1.17
C VAL A 18 -4.29 17.61 -2.26
N ALA A 19 -4.84 16.44 -2.00
CA ALA A 19 -5.89 15.87 -2.83
C ALA A 19 -7.14 16.77 -2.80
N ASP A 20 -7.89 16.81 -3.88
CA ASP A 20 -9.15 17.58 -3.99
C ASP A 20 -10.34 16.91 -3.30
N PHE A 21 -10.24 15.61 -3.01
CA PHE A 21 -11.28 14.78 -2.40
C PHE A 21 -12.61 14.69 -3.17
N VAL A 22 -12.66 15.08 -4.42
CA VAL A 22 -13.88 15.05 -5.25
C VAL A 22 -14.55 13.69 -5.31
N GLU A 23 -13.75 12.61 -5.23
CA GLU A 23 -14.25 11.22 -5.25
C GLU A 23 -14.93 10.80 -3.95
N VAL A 24 -14.69 11.49 -2.84
CA VAL A 24 -15.18 11.11 -1.53
C VAL A 24 -16.64 11.56 -1.40
N THR A 25 -17.54 10.59 -1.28
CA THR A 25 -18.98 10.83 -1.19
C THR A 25 -19.49 10.94 0.24
N ARG A 26 -18.70 10.45 1.22
CA ARG A 26 -19.05 10.48 2.65
C ARG A 26 -17.81 10.73 3.50
N SER A 27 -17.93 11.63 4.48
CA SER A 27 -16.82 11.99 5.39
C SER A 27 -16.80 11.15 6.67
N THR A 28 -17.94 10.63 7.12
CA THR A 28 -18.07 9.84 8.36
C THR A 28 -17.99 8.34 8.06
N PRO A 29 -17.14 7.57 8.77
CA PRO A 29 -17.05 6.13 8.55
C PRO A 29 -18.25 5.38 9.13
N GLU A 30 -18.50 4.18 8.63
CA GLU A 30 -19.48 3.24 9.19
C GLU A 30 -19.02 2.76 10.57
N LYS A 31 -19.79 3.06 11.63
CA LYS A 31 -19.40 2.85 13.03
C LYS A 31 -19.11 1.38 13.36
N SER A 32 -19.89 0.45 12.82
CA SER A 32 -19.73 -1.00 13.04
C SER A 32 -18.39 -1.54 12.52
N LEU A 33 -17.82 -0.89 11.50
CA LEU A 33 -16.58 -1.27 10.83
C LEU A 33 -15.35 -0.50 11.32
N VAL A 34 -15.48 0.27 12.39
CA VAL A 34 -14.37 1.03 13.00
C VAL A 34 -13.88 0.35 14.26
N ARG A 35 -12.55 0.31 14.42
CA ARG A 35 -11.88 -0.22 15.62
C ARG A 35 -10.87 0.79 16.15
N PRO A 36 -10.57 0.79 17.46
CA PRO A 36 -9.49 1.58 18.02
C PRO A 36 -8.14 1.21 17.38
N LEU A 37 -7.30 2.20 17.13
CA LEU A 37 -5.93 2.01 16.65
C LEU A 37 -4.96 2.64 17.65
N HIS A 38 -4.39 1.80 18.53
CA HIS A 38 -3.39 2.24 19.49
C HIS A 38 -2.02 2.43 18.82
N SER A 39 -1.40 3.58 19.06
CA SER A 39 -0.05 3.85 18.58
C SER A 39 0.97 3.18 19.50
N LYS A 40 1.81 2.31 18.95
CA LYS A 40 2.89 1.64 19.68
C LYS A 40 4.22 2.40 19.60
N GLY A 41 4.32 3.49 18.83
CA GLY A 41 5.54 4.27 18.67
C GLY A 41 6.76 3.46 18.20
N GLY A 42 6.55 2.42 17.38
CA GLY A 42 7.61 1.54 16.88
C GLY A 42 8.12 0.50 17.88
N ARG A 43 7.43 0.29 19.03
CA ARG A 43 7.78 -0.72 20.03
C ARG A 43 7.19 -2.08 19.69
N ASN A 44 7.93 -3.14 20.03
CA ASN A 44 7.46 -4.53 19.96
C ASN A 44 6.63 -4.91 21.21
N ASN A 45 6.30 -6.20 21.35
CA ASN A 45 5.59 -6.73 22.51
C ASN A 45 6.37 -6.61 23.84
N ALA A 46 7.72 -6.59 23.77
CA ALA A 46 8.61 -6.41 24.93
C ALA A 46 8.91 -4.91 25.23
N GLY A 47 8.21 -3.97 24.59
CA GLY A 47 8.41 -2.53 24.77
C GLY A 47 9.68 -1.95 24.14
N ARG A 48 10.50 -2.76 23.46
CA ARG A 48 11.73 -2.31 22.80
C ARG A 48 11.45 -1.67 21.44
N VAL A 49 12.16 -0.59 21.12
CA VAL A 49 12.05 0.07 19.81
C VAL A 49 12.67 -0.82 18.73
N THR A 50 11.84 -1.41 17.88
CA THR A 50 12.26 -2.23 16.73
C THR A 50 12.12 -1.49 15.40
N VAL A 51 11.27 -0.47 15.34
CA VAL A 51 11.10 0.41 14.18
C VAL A 51 11.34 1.83 14.64
N ARG A 52 12.49 2.39 14.26
CA ARG A 52 12.90 3.76 14.64
C ARG A 52 12.04 4.81 13.92
N HIS A 53 12.08 6.04 14.38
CA HIS A 53 11.47 7.23 13.80
C HIS A 53 9.94 7.14 13.67
N GLN A 54 9.29 6.46 14.60
CA GLN A 54 7.84 6.37 14.72
C GLN A 54 7.33 6.92 16.03
N GLY A 55 6.16 7.52 16.02
CA GLY A 55 5.49 8.04 17.21
C GLY A 55 4.94 9.44 17.02
N GLY A 56 4.08 9.84 17.96
CA GLY A 56 3.26 11.04 17.83
C GLY A 56 2.23 10.89 16.68
N GLY A 57 1.84 12.02 16.12
CA GLY A 57 0.86 12.07 15.05
C GLY A 57 -0.57 12.20 15.56
N HIS A 58 -1.49 12.38 14.61
CA HIS A 58 -2.92 12.52 14.91
C HIS A 58 -3.53 11.17 15.29
N LYS A 59 -4.42 11.14 16.29
CA LYS A 59 -5.18 9.95 16.67
C LYS A 59 -6.00 9.43 15.47
N ARG A 60 -5.95 8.11 15.23
CA ARG A 60 -6.63 7.47 14.11
C ARG A 60 -7.49 6.32 14.60
N ALA A 61 -8.60 6.08 13.89
CA ALA A 61 -9.38 4.87 14.01
C ALA A 61 -9.07 3.95 12.82
N TYR A 62 -9.03 2.65 13.06
CA TYR A 62 -8.83 1.65 12.02
C TYR A 62 -10.16 1.29 11.36
N ARG A 63 -10.21 1.26 10.03
CA ARG A 63 -11.33 0.72 9.25
C ARG A 63 -11.05 -0.73 8.93
N VAL A 64 -11.98 -1.60 9.27
CA VAL A 64 -11.88 -3.04 8.97
C VAL A 64 -12.14 -3.21 7.47
N ILE A 65 -11.09 -3.57 6.74
CA ILE A 65 -11.18 -3.82 5.29
C ILE A 65 -11.28 -5.31 5.05
N ASP A 66 -12.20 -5.70 4.20
CA ASP A 66 -12.32 -7.08 3.75
C ASP A 66 -11.27 -7.37 2.68
N PHE A 67 -10.23 -8.10 3.07
CA PHE A 67 -9.17 -8.56 2.18
C PHE A 67 -9.35 -10.00 1.72
N ARG A 68 -10.39 -10.71 2.17
CA ARG A 68 -10.62 -12.12 1.81
C ARG A 68 -11.74 -12.29 0.80
N ARG A 69 -12.92 -11.78 1.11
CA ARG A 69 -14.10 -11.72 0.25
C ARG A 69 -14.66 -13.08 -0.24
N HIS A 70 -14.06 -14.21 0.14
CA HIS A 70 -14.44 -15.53 -0.37
C HIS A 70 -15.77 -16.06 0.19
N ASP A 71 -16.14 -15.61 1.37
CA ASP A 71 -17.39 -15.94 2.06
C ASP A 71 -18.63 -15.22 1.48
N LYS A 72 -18.42 -14.32 0.53
CA LYS A 72 -19.46 -13.56 -0.19
C LYS A 72 -19.53 -13.90 -1.68
N ASP A 73 -19.10 -15.11 -2.05
CA ASP A 73 -19.21 -15.57 -3.44
C ASP A 73 -20.68 -15.71 -3.85
N GLY A 74 -21.02 -15.17 -5.01
CA GLY A 74 -22.39 -15.17 -5.55
C GLY A 74 -23.34 -14.14 -4.89
N VAL A 75 -22.92 -13.43 -3.85
CA VAL A 75 -23.74 -12.37 -3.23
C VAL A 75 -23.37 -11.02 -3.84
N PRO A 76 -24.29 -10.35 -4.57
CA PRO A 76 -24.01 -9.05 -5.13
C PRO A 76 -23.98 -7.96 -4.06
N ALA A 77 -23.15 -6.96 -4.26
CA ALA A 77 -23.07 -5.79 -3.40
C ALA A 77 -23.19 -4.50 -4.21
N LYS A 78 -23.78 -3.48 -3.63
CA LYS A 78 -23.84 -2.12 -4.19
C LYS A 78 -22.82 -1.23 -3.49
N VAL A 79 -22.09 -0.42 -4.24
CA VAL A 79 -21.21 0.62 -3.70
C VAL A 79 -22.08 1.73 -3.10
N ALA A 80 -22.13 1.79 -1.78
CA ALA A 80 -22.90 2.81 -1.08
C ALA A 80 -22.16 4.13 -1.03
N HIS A 81 -20.87 4.12 -0.66
CA HIS A 81 -20.05 5.33 -0.53
C HIS A 81 -18.59 5.05 -0.85
N ILE A 82 -17.88 6.10 -1.28
CA ILE A 82 -16.41 6.14 -1.34
C ILE A 82 -15.92 7.04 -0.21
N GLU A 83 -14.99 6.56 0.60
CA GLU A 83 -14.55 7.22 1.82
C GLU A 83 -13.03 7.39 1.89
N TYR A 84 -12.61 8.37 2.70
CA TYR A 84 -11.21 8.59 3.04
C TYR A 84 -10.80 7.71 4.22
N ASP A 85 -9.67 7.00 4.12
CA ASP A 85 -9.05 6.28 5.24
C ASP A 85 -7.68 6.90 5.58
N PRO A 86 -7.47 7.42 6.81
CA PRO A 86 -6.19 8.00 7.23
C PRO A 86 -5.07 6.97 7.40
N ASN A 87 -5.38 5.67 7.36
CA ASN A 87 -4.41 4.60 7.58
C ASN A 87 -3.77 4.08 6.29
N ARG A 88 -4.28 4.52 5.15
CA ARG A 88 -3.79 4.10 3.83
C ARG A 88 -3.84 5.22 2.81
N THR A 89 -3.10 5.07 1.74
CA THR A 89 -3.08 6.04 0.64
C THR A 89 -4.26 5.86 -0.31
N ALA A 90 -4.79 4.64 -0.42
CA ALA A 90 -5.96 4.30 -1.24
C ALA A 90 -7.27 4.80 -0.59
N ARG A 91 -8.27 5.17 -1.41
CA ARG A 91 -9.65 5.32 -0.96
C ARG A 91 -10.25 3.95 -0.64
N ILE A 92 -11.31 3.94 0.17
CA ILE A 92 -12.08 2.74 0.48
C ILE A 92 -13.51 2.91 -0.01
N ALA A 93 -14.14 1.81 -0.42
CA ALA A 93 -15.54 1.78 -0.81
C ALA A 93 -16.34 0.99 0.22
N LEU A 94 -17.42 1.57 0.70
CA LEU A 94 -18.40 0.90 1.53
C LEU A 94 -19.36 0.13 0.63
N LEU A 95 -19.40 -1.18 0.79
CA LEU A 95 -20.32 -2.08 0.11
C LEU A 95 -21.51 -2.44 1.01
N HIS A 96 -22.70 -2.39 0.44
CA HIS A 96 -23.90 -3.00 1.02
C HIS A 96 -24.21 -4.25 0.20
N TYR A 97 -24.09 -5.40 0.83
CA TYR A 97 -24.42 -6.70 0.24
C TYR A 97 -25.94 -6.94 0.25
N ALA A 98 -26.42 -7.78 -0.65
CA ALA A 98 -27.85 -8.12 -0.73
C ALA A 98 -28.38 -8.83 0.52
N ASP A 99 -27.49 -9.47 1.28
CA ASP A 99 -27.79 -10.12 2.58
C ASP A 99 -27.80 -9.14 3.77
N GLY A 100 -27.68 -7.82 3.51
CA GLY A 100 -27.69 -6.77 4.55
C GLY A 100 -26.33 -6.49 5.20
N GLU A 101 -25.29 -7.32 4.96
CA GLU A 101 -23.98 -7.07 5.55
C GLU A 101 -23.27 -5.89 4.85
N LYS A 102 -22.55 -5.10 5.65
CA LYS A 102 -21.75 -4.00 5.16
C LYS A 102 -20.26 -4.34 5.28
N ARG A 103 -19.47 -4.06 4.26
CA ARG A 103 -18.00 -4.25 4.29
C ARG A 103 -17.28 -3.13 3.56
N TYR A 104 -16.05 -2.86 3.99
CA TYR A 104 -15.13 -2.00 3.24
C TYR A 104 -14.23 -2.81 2.33
N ILE A 105 -14.02 -2.30 1.12
CA ILE A 105 -12.98 -2.76 0.19
C ILE A 105 -12.06 -1.60 -0.20
N LEU A 106 -10.92 -1.89 -0.84
CA LEU A 106 -10.15 -0.85 -1.51
C LEU A 106 -10.94 -0.36 -2.73
N ALA A 107 -11.07 0.94 -2.89
CA ALA A 107 -11.75 1.51 -4.05
C ALA A 107 -10.84 1.43 -5.28
N PRO A 108 -11.18 0.66 -6.33
CA PRO A 108 -10.47 0.70 -7.60
C PRO A 108 -10.73 2.03 -8.31
N ARG A 109 -9.87 2.34 -9.27
CA ARG A 109 -10.02 3.49 -10.14
C ARG A 109 -11.33 3.37 -10.93
N ASN A 110 -12.03 4.50 -11.09
CA ASN A 110 -13.31 4.64 -11.80
C ASN A 110 -14.51 3.92 -11.15
N LEU A 111 -14.37 3.34 -9.95
CA LEU A 111 -15.53 2.86 -9.20
C LEU A 111 -16.33 4.05 -8.69
N GLN A 112 -17.65 4.04 -8.90
CA GLN A 112 -18.57 5.10 -8.51
C GLN A 112 -19.59 4.62 -7.48
N GLN A 113 -20.22 5.58 -6.81
CA GLN A 113 -21.36 5.29 -5.95
C GLN A 113 -22.52 4.76 -6.80
N GLY A 114 -23.12 3.66 -6.36
CA GLY A 114 -24.19 2.98 -7.07
C GLY A 114 -23.76 1.77 -7.89
N ASP A 115 -22.46 1.65 -8.21
CA ASP A 115 -21.94 0.52 -8.96
C ASP A 115 -22.19 -0.82 -8.24
N ARG A 116 -22.37 -1.87 -9.02
CA ARG A 116 -22.52 -3.25 -8.53
C ARG A 116 -21.18 -3.96 -8.55
N VAL A 117 -20.89 -4.66 -7.46
CA VAL A 117 -19.66 -5.44 -7.27
C VAL A 117 -20.03 -6.85 -6.85
N GLU A 118 -19.35 -7.84 -7.45
CA GLU A 118 -19.60 -9.26 -7.23
C GLU A 118 -18.30 -10.01 -6.92
N ASN A 119 -18.45 -11.16 -6.28
CA ASN A 119 -17.35 -12.07 -5.96
C ASN A 119 -17.66 -13.47 -6.51
N GLY A 120 -16.61 -14.25 -6.76
CA GLY A 120 -16.75 -15.64 -7.11
C GLY A 120 -16.47 -15.96 -8.59
N PRO A 121 -16.57 -17.23 -8.97
CA PRO A 121 -16.18 -17.69 -10.31
C PRO A 121 -17.07 -17.17 -11.43
N GLY A 122 -18.33 -16.87 -11.15
CA GLY A 122 -19.29 -16.34 -12.12
C GLY A 122 -19.32 -14.82 -12.24
N ALA A 123 -18.49 -14.09 -11.47
CA ALA A 123 -18.47 -12.63 -11.53
C ALA A 123 -17.82 -12.14 -12.83
N ASP A 124 -18.38 -11.11 -13.45
CA ASP A 124 -17.83 -10.43 -14.62
C ASP A 124 -16.44 -9.84 -14.38
N ILE A 125 -15.67 -9.63 -15.46
CA ILE A 125 -14.35 -8.96 -15.40
C ILE A 125 -14.54 -7.45 -15.37
N LYS A 126 -15.16 -6.95 -14.29
CA LYS A 126 -15.41 -5.52 -14.04
C LYS A 126 -14.56 -5.01 -12.87
N PRO A 127 -14.13 -3.73 -12.86
CA PRO A 127 -13.39 -3.15 -11.75
C PRO A 127 -14.14 -3.32 -10.41
N GLY A 128 -13.43 -3.83 -9.40
CA GLY A 128 -14.00 -4.10 -8.07
C GLY A 128 -14.42 -5.55 -7.84
N ASN A 129 -14.69 -6.32 -8.88
CA ASN A 129 -15.03 -7.73 -8.76
C ASN A 129 -13.82 -8.58 -8.32
N ASN A 130 -14.08 -9.59 -7.49
CA ASN A 130 -13.03 -10.42 -6.91
C ASN A 130 -13.18 -11.89 -7.33
N LEU A 131 -12.18 -12.40 -8.05
CA LEU A 131 -12.16 -13.74 -8.60
C LEU A 131 -10.84 -14.47 -8.29
N ALA A 132 -10.86 -15.79 -8.41
CA ALA A 132 -9.62 -16.57 -8.44
C ALA A 132 -8.85 -16.31 -9.76
N LEU A 133 -7.52 -16.27 -9.71
CA LEU A 133 -6.66 -15.98 -10.87
C LEU A 133 -6.93 -16.92 -12.05
N ARG A 134 -7.33 -18.17 -11.79
CA ARG A 134 -7.72 -19.13 -12.85
C ARG A 134 -8.88 -18.63 -13.71
N ASN A 135 -9.81 -17.86 -13.13
CA ASN A 135 -11.02 -17.39 -13.81
C ASN A 135 -10.84 -16.01 -14.48
N ILE A 136 -9.67 -15.36 -14.32
CA ILE A 136 -9.40 -14.03 -14.86
C ILE A 136 -8.62 -14.17 -16.18
N PRO A 137 -9.00 -13.49 -17.26
CA PRO A 137 -8.28 -13.52 -18.53
C PRO A 137 -6.84 -13.00 -18.39
N VAL A 138 -5.93 -13.55 -19.20
CA VAL A 138 -4.56 -13.04 -19.33
C VAL A 138 -4.59 -11.61 -19.88
N GLY A 139 -3.62 -10.78 -19.46
CA GLY A 139 -3.56 -9.36 -19.82
C GLY A 139 -4.30 -8.44 -18.85
N THR A 140 -5.23 -8.97 -18.03
CA THR A 140 -6.05 -8.18 -17.11
C THR A 140 -5.19 -7.49 -16.05
N THR A 141 -5.54 -6.23 -15.75
CA THR A 141 -4.96 -5.46 -14.65
C THR A 141 -5.68 -5.79 -13.35
N LEU A 142 -4.92 -6.05 -12.30
CA LEU A 142 -5.39 -6.55 -11.01
C LEU A 142 -4.81 -5.74 -9.85
N HIS A 143 -5.50 -5.79 -8.71
CA HIS A 143 -5.01 -5.29 -7.42
C HIS A 143 -5.48 -6.19 -6.27
N ALA A 144 -5.07 -5.89 -5.05
CA ALA A 144 -5.46 -6.62 -3.83
C ALA A 144 -5.33 -8.15 -3.99
N ILE A 145 -4.14 -8.62 -4.41
CA ILE A 145 -3.89 -10.01 -4.77
C ILE A 145 -3.42 -10.80 -3.54
N GLU A 146 -3.93 -12.02 -3.40
CA GLU A 146 -3.46 -12.96 -2.39
C GLU A 146 -2.09 -13.53 -2.73
N LEU A 147 -1.34 -13.93 -1.70
CA LEU A 147 -0.05 -14.60 -1.81
C LEU A 147 -0.17 -16.12 -1.67
N ARG A 148 -1.18 -16.55 -0.93
CA ARG A 148 -1.58 -17.94 -0.69
C ARG A 148 -3.10 -18.00 -0.72
N PRO A 149 -3.69 -19.08 -1.22
CA PRO A 149 -5.14 -19.23 -1.26
C PRO A 149 -5.76 -19.03 0.14
N GLY A 150 -6.80 -18.21 0.23
CA GLY A 150 -7.48 -17.88 1.48
C GLY A 150 -6.69 -17.02 2.48
N GLY A 151 -5.46 -16.61 2.14
CA GLY A 151 -4.59 -15.81 3.01
C GLY A 151 -4.93 -14.32 3.08
N GLY A 152 -5.88 -13.86 2.29
CA GLY A 152 -6.25 -12.48 2.10
C GLY A 152 -5.25 -11.67 1.27
N ALA A 153 -5.70 -10.57 0.72
CA ALA A 153 -4.91 -9.74 -0.17
C ALA A 153 -3.65 -9.18 0.49
N LYS A 154 -2.50 -9.31 -0.19
CA LYS A 154 -1.18 -8.85 0.26
C LYS A 154 -0.50 -7.92 -0.75
N PHE A 155 -0.65 -8.17 -2.05
CA PHE A 155 -0.02 -7.38 -3.11
C PHE A 155 -0.94 -6.29 -3.64
N ALA A 156 -0.34 -5.20 -4.19
CA ALA A 156 -1.01 -4.09 -4.86
C ALA A 156 -2.20 -3.52 -4.06
N ARG A 157 -1.93 -2.96 -2.88
CA ARG A 157 -2.94 -2.36 -2.00
C ARG A 157 -2.80 -0.85 -1.82
N SER A 158 -1.68 -0.28 -2.24
CA SER A 158 -1.43 1.16 -2.15
C SER A 158 -2.11 1.90 -3.31
N ALA A 159 -2.35 3.19 -3.13
CA ALA A 159 -2.89 4.07 -4.18
C ALA A 159 -2.12 3.93 -5.50
N GLY A 160 -2.83 3.82 -6.61
CA GLY A 160 -2.26 3.66 -7.95
C GLY A 160 -1.50 2.36 -8.18
N ALA A 161 -1.53 1.41 -7.25
CA ALA A 161 -0.87 0.12 -7.44
C ALA A 161 -1.69 -0.80 -8.34
N SER A 162 -1.01 -1.43 -9.31
CA SER A 162 -1.60 -2.41 -10.20
C SER A 162 -0.60 -3.53 -10.50
N VAL A 163 -1.11 -4.68 -10.85
CA VAL A 163 -0.37 -5.88 -11.25
C VAL A 163 -1.03 -6.42 -12.51
N GLN A 164 -0.24 -6.84 -13.48
CA GLN A 164 -0.76 -7.44 -14.71
C GLN A 164 -0.61 -8.97 -14.66
N LEU A 165 -1.66 -9.70 -14.99
CA LEU A 165 -1.63 -11.15 -15.22
C LEU A 165 -1.04 -11.42 -16.60
N LEU A 166 0.17 -11.98 -16.66
CA LEU A 166 0.88 -12.22 -17.93
C LEU A 166 0.58 -13.57 -18.54
N ALA A 167 0.54 -14.61 -17.73
CA ALA A 167 0.31 -15.98 -18.19
C ALA A 167 -0.23 -16.85 -17.03
N LYS A 168 -0.78 -18.00 -17.39
CA LYS A 168 -1.16 -19.07 -16.46
C LYS A 168 -0.57 -20.36 -16.98
N GLU A 169 0.22 -21.05 -16.17
CA GLU A 169 0.91 -22.28 -16.51
C GLU A 169 0.67 -23.31 -15.40
N GLY A 170 -0.06 -24.37 -15.70
CA GLY A 170 -0.45 -25.38 -14.73
C GLY A 170 -1.16 -24.76 -13.51
N SER A 171 -0.60 -24.96 -12.33
CA SER A 171 -1.14 -24.44 -11.07
C SER A 171 -0.66 -23.01 -10.70
N MET A 172 0.14 -22.35 -11.57
CA MET A 172 0.78 -21.08 -11.28
C MET A 172 0.38 -19.99 -12.27
N ALA A 173 0.19 -18.79 -11.75
CA ALA A 173 -0.03 -17.56 -12.52
C ALA A 173 1.21 -16.67 -12.48
N HIS A 174 1.60 -16.12 -13.62
CA HIS A 174 2.70 -15.17 -13.77
C HIS A 174 2.19 -13.75 -13.62
N LEU A 175 2.64 -13.07 -12.59
CA LEU A 175 2.22 -11.71 -12.26
C LEU A 175 3.36 -10.72 -12.44
N ARG A 176 3.14 -9.68 -13.25
CA ARG A 176 4.04 -8.53 -13.38
C ARG A 176 3.70 -7.52 -12.30
N MET A 177 4.58 -7.42 -11.31
CA MET A 177 4.45 -6.51 -10.18
C MET A 177 4.74 -5.04 -10.57
N PRO A 178 4.29 -4.03 -9.78
CA PRO A 178 4.59 -2.62 -10.04
C PRO A 178 6.09 -2.31 -10.15
N SER A 179 6.93 -3.10 -9.48
CA SER A 179 8.40 -2.97 -9.57
C SER A 179 9.02 -3.51 -10.87
N GLY A 180 8.21 -4.14 -11.74
CA GLY A 180 8.68 -4.85 -12.94
C GLY A 180 9.18 -6.28 -12.67
N GLU A 181 9.17 -6.75 -11.41
CA GLU A 181 9.44 -8.15 -11.07
C GLU A 181 8.32 -9.05 -11.59
N ILE A 182 8.65 -10.19 -12.20
CA ILE A 182 7.68 -11.23 -12.58
C ILE A 182 7.73 -12.31 -11.51
N ARG A 183 6.56 -12.62 -10.96
CA ARG A 183 6.41 -13.51 -9.84
C ARG A 183 5.32 -14.55 -10.05
N LEU A 184 5.58 -15.77 -9.58
CA LEU A 184 4.62 -16.86 -9.56
C LEU A 184 3.70 -16.76 -8.34
N VAL A 185 2.42 -17.00 -8.56
CA VAL A 185 1.39 -17.10 -7.52
C VAL A 185 0.44 -18.23 -7.91
N ASP A 186 -0.06 -19.01 -6.96
CA ASP A 186 -1.01 -20.10 -7.19
C ASP A 186 -2.30 -19.56 -7.88
N VAL A 187 -2.78 -20.26 -8.91
CA VAL A 187 -3.98 -19.84 -9.67
C VAL A 187 -5.27 -19.83 -8.83
N ARG A 188 -5.28 -20.48 -7.66
CA ARG A 188 -6.40 -20.45 -6.70
C ARG A 188 -6.43 -19.17 -5.88
N CYS A 189 -5.30 -18.41 -5.83
CA CYS A 189 -5.27 -17.11 -5.18
C CYS A 189 -6.25 -16.16 -5.82
N ARG A 190 -6.89 -15.34 -4.98
CA ARG A 190 -7.86 -14.36 -5.44
C ARG A 190 -7.21 -13.01 -5.71
N ALA A 191 -7.82 -12.29 -6.63
CA ALA A 191 -7.44 -10.92 -6.96
C ALA A 191 -8.69 -10.09 -7.27
N THR A 192 -8.57 -8.78 -7.11
CA THR A 192 -9.62 -7.84 -7.51
C THR A 192 -9.25 -7.21 -8.85
N VAL A 193 -10.20 -7.15 -9.77
CA VAL A 193 -10.04 -6.56 -11.11
C VAL A 193 -9.86 -5.05 -11.03
N GLY A 194 -9.00 -4.49 -11.89
CA GLY A 194 -8.70 -3.06 -11.97
C GLY A 194 -7.45 -2.65 -11.19
N GLU A 195 -7.13 -1.37 -11.22
CA GLU A 195 -6.06 -0.74 -10.43
C GLU A 195 -6.62 -0.02 -9.21
N VAL A 196 -5.82 0.17 -8.16
CA VAL A 196 -6.23 0.94 -6.98
C VAL A 196 -6.39 2.42 -7.33
N GLY A 197 -7.48 3.03 -6.91
CA GLY A 197 -7.72 4.46 -7.11
C GLY A 197 -6.70 5.37 -6.42
N ASN A 198 -6.90 6.72 -6.55
CA ASN A 198 -6.06 7.76 -5.95
C ASN A 198 -4.58 7.72 -6.41
N ALA A 199 -4.31 7.40 -7.68
CA ALA A 199 -2.96 7.25 -8.22
C ALA A 199 -2.07 8.50 -8.03
N GLU A 200 -2.65 9.70 -8.03
CA GLU A 200 -1.93 10.97 -7.86
C GLU A 200 -1.45 11.24 -6.42
N GLN A 201 -1.77 10.36 -5.47
CA GLN A 201 -1.32 10.49 -4.08
C GLN A 201 0.20 10.66 -3.95
N SER A 202 0.98 10.04 -4.84
CA SER A 202 2.45 10.16 -4.87
C SER A 202 2.94 11.56 -5.26
N ASN A 203 2.12 12.34 -5.95
CA ASN A 203 2.45 13.67 -6.46
C ASN A 203 2.15 14.78 -5.43
N ILE A 204 1.55 14.44 -4.29
CA ILE A 204 1.25 15.39 -3.23
C ILE A 204 2.54 15.85 -2.54
N ASN A 205 2.75 17.15 -2.50
CA ASN A 205 3.84 17.77 -1.76
C ASN A 205 3.35 18.23 -0.37
N TRP A 206 4.01 17.74 0.67
CA TRP A 206 3.64 18.08 2.05
C TRP A 206 3.96 19.53 2.44
N GLY A 207 4.91 20.18 1.77
CA GLY A 207 5.30 21.57 1.94
C GLY A 207 6.08 21.91 3.22
N LYS A 208 5.84 21.19 4.33
CA LYS A 208 6.54 21.41 5.61
C LYS A 208 6.76 20.10 6.38
N ALA A 209 7.83 20.07 7.20
CA ALA A 209 8.19 18.92 8.01
C ALA A 209 7.10 18.53 9.04
N GLY A 210 6.37 19.52 9.58
CA GLY A 210 5.28 19.30 10.53
C GLY A 210 4.17 18.40 10.00
N ARG A 211 3.91 18.39 8.68
CA ARG A 211 2.93 17.47 8.08
C ARG A 211 3.34 16.01 8.20
N LYS A 212 4.64 15.70 8.06
CA LYS A 212 5.16 14.34 8.33
C LYS A 212 5.03 13.98 9.81
N ARG A 213 5.21 14.95 10.71
CA ARG A 213 4.99 14.75 12.14
C ARG A 213 3.54 14.37 12.45
N TRP A 214 2.56 14.98 11.80
CA TRP A 214 1.14 14.62 11.94
C TRP A 214 0.83 13.20 11.48
N LEU A 215 1.62 12.67 10.56
CA LEU A 215 1.50 11.27 10.12
C LEU A 215 2.15 10.27 11.09
N GLY A 216 2.82 10.75 12.13
CA GLY A 216 3.52 9.90 13.11
C GLY A 216 4.96 9.57 12.73
N VAL A 217 5.52 10.27 11.74
CA VAL A 217 6.92 10.11 11.33
C VAL A 217 7.79 11.09 12.13
N ARG A 218 8.73 10.57 12.91
CA ARG A 218 9.71 11.37 13.66
C ARG A 218 10.91 11.74 12.77
N PRO A 219 11.65 12.82 13.09
CA PRO A 219 12.86 13.18 12.36
C PRO A 219 13.89 12.05 12.35
N THR A 220 14.64 11.97 11.25
CA THR A 220 15.74 11.02 11.08
C THR A 220 17.06 11.78 11.04
N VAL A 221 18.00 11.37 11.88
CA VAL A 221 19.38 11.87 11.88
C VAL A 221 20.22 10.98 10.96
N ARG A 222 21.04 11.58 10.13
CA ARG A 222 21.96 10.86 9.24
C ARG A 222 23.13 10.27 10.04
N GLY A 223 23.58 9.05 9.69
CA GLY A 223 24.69 8.41 10.40
C GLY A 223 26.01 9.21 10.35
N VAL A 224 26.25 9.99 9.30
CA VAL A 224 27.46 10.83 9.14
C VAL A 224 27.57 11.94 10.19
N VAL A 225 26.46 12.36 10.79
CA VAL A 225 26.46 13.42 11.82
C VAL A 225 26.39 12.86 13.24
N MET A 226 26.53 11.57 13.39
CA MET A 226 26.59 10.87 14.68
C MET A 226 28.03 10.66 15.12
N ASN A 227 28.22 10.25 16.38
CA ASN A 227 29.52 9.84 16.90
C ASN A 227 29.88 8.42 16.39
N PRO A 228 31.17 8.04 16.41
CA PRO A 228 31.61 6.72 15.98
C PRO A 228 30.94 5.54 16.70
N VAL A 229 30.60 5.72 17.97
CA VAL A 229 29.88 4.71 18.78
C VAL A 229 28.46 4.46 18.29
N ASP A 230 27.80 5.47 17.69
CA ASP A 230 26.39 5.41 17.31
C ASP A 230 26.18 4.90 15.87
N HIS A 231 27.16 5.11 15.00
CA HIS A 231 27.04 4.72 13.59
C HIS A 231 28.40 4.48 12.93
N PRO A 232 28.55 3.48 12.06
CA PRO A 232 29.79 3.21 11.30
C PRO A 232 30.28 4.35 10.41
N HIS A 233 29.43 5.34 10.10
CA HIS A 233 29.78 6.57 9.37
C HIS A 233 30.00 7.77 10.28
N GLY A 234 29.95 7.58 11.59
CA GLY A 234 30.12 8.65 12.57
C GLY A 234 31.57 9.07 12.74
N GLY A 235 31.77 10.25 13.30
CA GLY A 235 33.08 10.83 13.62
C GLY A 235 33.61 11.78 12.54
N GLY A 236 34.83 12.27 12.77
CA GLY A 236 35.52 13.27 11.94
C GLY A 236 35.26 14.69 12.36
N GLU A 237 35.97 15.63 11.75
CA GLU A 237 35.85 17.06 11.99
C GLU A 237 35.06 17.75 10.87
N GLY A 238 34.12 18.62 11.23
CA GLY A 238 33.32 19.41 10.29
C GLY A 238 32.46 18.54 9.36
N ARG A 239 32.53 18.82 8.05
CA ARG A 239 31.79 18.09 7.02
C ARG A 239 32.60 16.90 6.49
N THR A 240 32.65 15.82 7.24
CA THR A 240 33.29 14.58 6.81
C THR A 240 32.38 13.76 5.90
N SER A 241 32.98 12.98 4.98
CA SER A 241 32.29 11.96 4.19
C SER A 241 32.18 10.65 4.99
N GLY A 242 31.36 9.71 4.52
CA GLY A 242 31.19 8.42 5.21
C GLY A 242 32.43 7.53 5.25
N GLY A 243 33.47 7.82 4.47
CA GLY A 243 34.76 7.13 4.45
C GLY A 243 34.73 5.66 4.01
N ARG A 244 33.56 5.11 3.74
CA ARG A 244 33.32 3.71 3.38
C ARG A 244 32.07 3.52 2.55
N HIS A 245 31.86 2.30 2.06
CA HIS A 245 30.61 1.92 1.40
C HIS A 245 29.39 2.20 2.33
N PRO A 246 28.29 2.79 1.82
CA PRO A 246 27.11 3.08 2.64
C PRO A 246 26.59 1.84 3.35
N VAL A 247 26.46 1.94 4.67
CA VAL A 247 25.97 0.86 5.53
C VAL A 247 24.90 1.36 6.51
N SER A 248 24.10 0.43 7.01
CA SER A 248 23.14 0.67 8.10
C SER A 248 23.86 0.84 9.43
N PRO A 249 23.18 1.30 10.52
CA PRO A 249 23.76 1.37 11.86
C PRO A 249 24.36 0.03 12.37
N TRP A 250 23.90 -1.06 11.83
CA TRP A 250 24.38 -2.43 12.15
C TRP A 250 25.42 -2.96 11.16
N GLY A 251 26.01 -2.09 10.33
CA GLY A 251 27.05 -2.46 9.38
C GLY A 251 26.59 -3.19 8.11
N LYS A 252 25.30 -3.39 7.90
CA LYS A 252 24.78 -4.02 6.67
C LYS A 252 24.89 -3.08 5.49
N LYS A 253 25.51 -3.54 4.40
CA LYS A 253 25.63 -2.78 3.15
C LYS A 253 24.26 -2.42 2.57
N GLU A 254 24.09 -1.19 2.13
CA GLU A 254 22.91 -0.74 1.42
C GLU A 254 22.79 -1.36 0.01
N GLY A 255 21.58 -1.40 -0.52
CA GLY A 255 21.28 -1.85 -1.88
C GLY A 255 20.94 -3.33 -2.04
N ARG A 256 21.42 -4.23 -1.21
CA ARG A 256 21.10 -5.67 -1.24
C ARG A 256 20.37 -6.10 0.02
N THR A 257 19.10 -5.71 0.13
CA THR A 257 18.31 -5.98 1.34
C THR A 257 17.65 -7.36 1.37
N ARG A 258 17.44 -7.99 0.19
CA ARG A 258 16.83 -9.33 0.11
C ARG A 258 17.88 -10.43 0.29
N SER A 259 17.66 -11.32 1.25
CA SER A 259 18.51 -12.49 1.46
C SER A 259 18.53 -13.41 0.23
N PRO A 260 19.71 -13.84 -0.25
CA PRO A 260 19.83 -14.82 -1.33
C PRO A 260 19.19 -16.18 -1.00
N LYS A 261 19.20 -16.57 0.27
CA LYS A 261 18.68 -17.86 0.76
C LYS A 261 17.18 -17.83 1.11
N LYS A 262 16.47 -16.75 0.78
CA LYS A 262 15.05 -16.62 1.13
C LYS A 262 14.21 -17.65 0.34
N ALA A 263 13.43 -18.49 1.03
CA ALA A 263 12.62 -19.56 0.43
C ALA A 263 11.68 -19.06 -0.70
N SER A 264 11.19 -17.81 -0.60
CA SER A 264 10.32 -17.22 -1.62
C SER A 264 11.06 -16.79 -2.91
N ASN A 265 12.38 -17.04 -3.04
CA ASN A 265 13.12 -16.75 -4.29
C ASN A 265 12.68 -17.68 -5.43
N LYS A 266 12.25 -18.91 -5.12
CA LYS A 266 11.73 -19.86 -6.10
C LYS A 266 10.51 -19.38 -6.87
N TYR A 267 9.77 -18.39 -6.32
CA TYR A 267 8.60 -17.80 -6.96
C TYR A 267 8.93 -16.56 -7.80
N ILE A 268 10.21 -16.18 -7.95
CA ILE A 268 10.62 -15.04 -8.76
C ILE A 268 11.18 -15.54 -10.08
N VAL A 269 10.43 -15.36 -11.16
CA VAL A 269 10.85 -15.71 -12.53
C VAL A 269 11.87 -14.70 -13.06
N ARG A 270 11.55 -13.41 -12.92
CA ARG A 270 12.43 -12.32 -13.37
C ARG A 270 12.46 -11.20 -12.34
N ARG A 271 13.66 -10.82 -11.93
CA ARG A 271 13.90 -9.69 -11.02
C ARG A 271 13.62 -8.35 -11.71
N ARG A 272 13.36 -7.33 -10.91
CA ARG A 272 13.29 -5.94 -11.42
C ARG A 272 14.60 -5.57 -12.12
N LYS A 273 14.51 -4.81 -13.22
CA LYS A 273 15.70 -4.23 -13.84
C LYS A 273 16.32 -3.23 -12.84
N THR A 274 17.59 -3.39 -12.53
CA THR A 274 18.38 -2.36 -11.84
C THR A 274 18.98 -1.46 -12.89
N ASN A 275 18.69 -0.15 -12.84
CA ASN A 275 19.47 0.81 -13.61
C ASN A 275 20.89 0.81 -13.04
N LYS A 276 21.75 -0.06 -13.55
CA LYS A 276 23.19 0.16 -13.41
C LYS A 276 23.49 1.40 -14.23
N LYS A 277 23.66 2.55 -13.58
CA LYS A 277 24.47 3.60 -14.18
C LYS A 277 25.84 2.94 -14.42
N ARG A 278 26.20 2.80 -15.69
CA ARG A 278 27.57 2.52 -16.12
C ARG A 278 28.45 3.68 -15.72
#